data_8f721dc035f1c09be97bf17f5137f70f
#
_entry.id   8f721dc035f1c09be97bf17f5137f70f
#
_cell.length_a   1.000
_cell.length_b   1.000
_cell.length_c   1.000
_cell.angle_alpha   90.00
_cell.angle_beta   90.00
_cell.angle_gamma   90.00
#
_symmetry.space_group_name_H-M   'P 1'
#
loop_
_entity.id
_entity.type
_entity.pdbx_description
1 polymer ?
#
loop_
_entity_poly.entity_id
_entity_poly.type
_entity_poly.pdbx_seq_one_letter_code
_entity_poly.pdbx_strand_id
1 'polypeptide(L)'
;MTNLINVLNIRSVSKAYKHGQVRANEKISIKFISGEITALVGHNGAGKTTLLKQIIGIIRPDEGTITYQGHSFINEPEIARESIGMMPQFNFPLSGVTAKQSIMDGLRIRGVDRINSKKLTSRIIKELKIEEWQDVPGEKLSGGLQRLVSFAMTVAVPLPIIMLDEPTNDVDPVRRVLMWEYLRKLANWGCIVIIVTHNLLEVERYADRLLLLDHGKLIRDELAKTTNLNGLSVVILEVNVRTRLEKRDFPTALKVTIDEENLKYHFYLKNDQVGPAITWVTKKVENGKIARYNLGPRPLNEMYKEATHG
;
A
#
# COMPACT_ATOMS: atom_id res chain seq x y z
N MET A 1 -12.85 16.73 -21.61
CA MET A 1 -12.72 17.33 -20.28
C MET A 1 -11.31 17.03 -19.82
N THR A 2 -10.46 18.05 -19.75
CA THR A 2 -9.11 17.93 -19.18
C THR A 2 -9.25 17.55 -17.71
N ASN A 3 -8.91 16.31 -17.37
CA ASN A 3 -8.84 15.89 -15.96
C ASN A 3 -7.78 16.76 -15.26
N LEU A 4 -8.23 17.76 -14.51
CA LEU A 4 -7.35 18.49 -13.59
C LEU A 4 -6.76 17.48 -12.60
N ILE A 5 -5.45 17.32 -12.64
CA ILE A 5 -4.73 16.45 -11.71
C ILE A 5 -4.77 17.12 -10.33
N ASN A 6 -5.56 16.56 -9.43
CA ASN A 6 -5.60 17.02 -8.05
C ASN A 6 -4.40 16.43 -7.28
N VAL A 7 -3.77 17.24 -6.47
CA VAL A 7 -2.58 16.87 -5.69
C VAL A 7 -2.77 17.22 -4.23
N LEU A 8 -2.65 16.24 -3.35
CA LEU A 8 -2.43 16.46 -1.92
C LEU A 8 -0.93 16.64 -1.70
N ASN A 9 -0.53 17.84 -1.31
CA ASN A 9 0.86 18.24 -1.20
C ASN A 9 1.28 18.38 0.26
N ILE A 10 2.27 17.62 0.67
CA ILE A 10 2.90 17.63 1.99
C ILE A 10 4.30 18.20 1.82
N ARG A 11 4.67 19.22 2.58
CA ARG A 11 5.98 19.86 2.50
C ARG A 11 6.61 19.98 3.88
N SER A 12 7.77 19.35 4.05
CA SER A 12 8.62 19.42 5.25
C SER A 12 7.89 19.22 6.56
N VAL A 13 6.90 18.30 6.58
CA VAL A 13 6.09 18.03 7.76
C VAL A 13 6.90 17.28 8.80
N SER A 14 6.91 17.81 10.03
CA SER A 14 7.60 17.23 11.18
C SER A 14 6.64 17.05 12.36
N LYS A 15 6.86 15.99 13.17
CA LYS A 15 6.16 15.75 14.42
C LYS A 15 7.04 15.06 15.43
N ALA A 16 7.16 15.66 16.61
CA ALA A 16 7.84 15.06 17.74
C ALA A 16 6.90 14.90 18.94
N TYR A 17 7.14 13.90 19.74
CA TYR A 17 6.46 13.61 20.99
C TYR A 17 7.44 13.62 22.16
N LYS A 18 6.92 13.63 23.40
CA LYS A 18 7.72 13.60 24.62
C LYS A 18 8.81 14.68 24.65
N HIS A 19 8.42 15.94 24.41
CA HIS A 19 9.34 17.09 24.41
C HIS A 19 10.53 16.91 23.44
N GLY A 20 10.28 16.32 22.25
CA GLY A 20 11.29 16.14 21.21
C GLY A 20 12.10 14.85 21.26
N GLN A 21 11.89 14.00 22.29
CA GLN A 21 12.62 12.72 22.41
C GLN A 21 12.25 11.68 21.35
N VAL A 22 10.99 11.71 20.86
CA VAL A 22 10.52 10.78 19.82
C VAL A 22 10.11 11.58 18.59
N ARG A 23 10.91 11.54 17.55
CA ARG A 23 10.60 12.15 16.25
C ARG A 23 9.78 11.17 15.42
N ALA A 24 8.47 11.33 15.41
CA ALA A 24 7.57 10.45 14.65
C ALA A 24 7.58 10.74 13.16
N ASN A 25 7.76 12.01 12.77
CA ASN A 25 7.98 12.42 11.39
C ASN A 25 9.03 13.54 11.36
N GLU A 26 9.93 13.50 10.39
CA GLU A 26 11.04 14.47 10.24
C GLU A 26 11.12 14.94 8.79
N LYS A 27 10.71 16.21 8.56
CA LYS A 27 10.76 16.92 7.27
C LYS A 27 10.21 16.13 6.08
N ILE A 28 9.11 15.39 6.30
CA ILE A 28 8.48 14.58 5.25
C ILE A 28 7.91 15.49 4.17
N SER A 29 8.28 15.22 2.91
CA SER A 29 7.75 15.90 1.73
C SER A 29 7.28 14.87 0.71
N ILE A 30 5.97 14.89 0.39
CA ILE A 30 5.31 13.93 -0.48
C ILE A 30 4.22 14.66 -1.28
N LYS A 31 4.02 14.25 -2.53
CA LYS A 31 2.85 14.64 -3.34
C LYS A 31 2.04 13.38 -3.64
N PHE A 32 0.80 13.30 -3.18
CA PHE A 32 -0.13 12.26 -3.60
C PHE A 32 -0.98 12.79 -4.76
N ILE A 33 -1.13 11.99 -5.80
CA ILE A 33 -1.70 12.40 -7.09
C ILE A 33 -3.03 11.68 -7.32
N SER A 34 -4.04 12.40 -7.83
CA SER A 34 -5.31 11.79 -8.20
C SER A 34 -5.15 10.73 -9.29
N GLY A 35 -5.89 9.64 -9.18
CA GLY A 35 -5.79 8.51 -10.11
C GLY A 35 -4.73 7.47 -9.74
N GLU A 36 -3.99 7.69 -8.63
CA GLU A 36 -2.90 6.84 -8.18
C GLU A 36 -3.27 6.12 -6.87
N ILE A 37 -2.88 4.86 -6.77
CA ILE A 37 -2.86 4.10 -5.51
C ILE A 37 -1.43 4.12 -4.98
N THR A 38 -1.21 4.90 -3.93
CA THR A 38 0.10 5.01 -3.27
C THR A 38 0.12 4.16 -2.00
N ALA A 39 1.06 3.23 -1.91
CA ALA A 39 1.31 2.43 -0.72
C ALA A 39 2.38 3.10 0.17
N LEU A 40 2.06 3.30 1.44
CA LEU A 40 2.96 3.78 2.47
C LEU A 40 3.38 2.61 3.34
N VAL A 41 4.62 2.18 3.23
CA VAL A 41 5.18 1.03 3.95
C VAL A 41 6.24 1.46 4.95
N GLY A 42 6.55 0.60 5.91
CA GLY A 42 7.55 0.83 6.95
C GLY A 42 7.29 -0.06 8.16
N HIS A 43 8.29 -0.22 9.02
CA HIS A 43 8.14 -0.99 10.26
C HIS A 43 7.16 -0.34 11.26
N ASN A 44 6.78 -1.06 12.30
CA ASN A 44 5.97 -0.50 13.39
C ASN A 44 6.76 0.61 14.10
N GLY A 45 6.14 1.78 14.23
CA GLY A 45 6.82 2.96 14.76
C GLY A 45 7.53 3.84 13.71
N ALA A 46 7.52 3.48 12.44
CA ALA A 46 8.13 4.29 11.36
C ALA A 46 7.47 5.67 11.14
N GLY A 47 6.32 5.95 11.77
CA GLY A 47 5.64 7.25 11.66
C GLY A 47 4.43 7.27 10.74
N LYS A 48 4.06 6.16 10.10
CA LYS A 48 2.97 6.06 9.11
C LYS A 48 1.62 6.57 9.64
N THR A 49 1.13 5.99 10.73
CA THR A 49 -0.14 6.38 11.36
C THR A 49 -0.12 7.84 11.87
N THR A 50 1.04 8.32 12.33
CA THR A 50 1.21 9.73 12.71
C THR A 50 1.03 10.64 11.49
N LEU A 51 1.62 10.29 10.35
CA LEU A 51 1.46 11.04 9.11
C LEU A 51 0.00 11.06 8.65
N LEU A 52 -0.71 9.92 8.65
CA LEU A 52 -2.14 9.89 8.31
C LEU A 52 -2.97 10.79 9.24
N LYS A 53 -2.71 10.76 10.55
CA LYS A 53 -3.41 11.60 11.53
C LYS A 53 -3.13 13.09 11.34
N GLN A 54 -1.95 13.46 10.85
CA GLN A 54 -1.63 14.83 10.48
C GLN A 54 -2.39 15.27 9.23
N ILE A 55 -2.46 14.40 8.21
CA ILE A 55 -3.17 14.68 6.96
C ILE A 55 -4.65 14.94 7.21
N ILE A 56 -5.33 14.14 8.04
CA ILE A 56 -6.76 14.30 8.35
C ILE A 56 -7.04 15.38 9.41
N GLY A 57 -6.00 16.05 9.94
CA GLY A 57 -6.15 17.11 10.91
C GLY A 57 -6.49 16.65 12.34
N ILE A 58 -6.23 15.37 12.69
CA ILE A 58 -6.36 14.87 14.08
C ILE A 58 -5.16 15.32 14.92
N ILE A 59 -3.97 15.36 14.33
CA ILE A 59 -2.74 15.80 14.97
C ILE A 59 -2.17 16.96 14.17
N ARG A 60 -1.92 18.09 14.83
CA ARG A 60 -1.24 19.21 14.20
C ARG A 60 0.26 18.89 14.07
N PRO A 61 0.87 19.04 12.89
CA PRO A 61 2.32 18.97 12.74
C PRO A 61 2.99 20.14 13.50
N ASP A 62 4.23 19.93 13.90
CA ASP A 62 5.02 20.98 14.58
C ASP A 62 5.60 21.93 13.53
N GLU A 63 5.90 21.43 12.34
CA GLU A 63 6.45 22.18 11.20
C GLU A 63 5.87 21.67 9.88
N GLY A 64 6.00 22.49 8.84
CA GLY A 64 5.63 22.16 7.47
C GLY A 64 4.20 22.52 7.10
N THR A 65 3.76 22.07 5.91
CA THR A 65 2.43 22.39 5.37
C THR A 65 1.80 21.15 4.72
N ILE A 66 0.47 21.08 4.81
CA ILE A 66 -0.36 20.08 4.14
C ILE A 66 -1.44 20.84 3.38
N THR A 67 -1.45 20.72 2.05
CA THR A 67 -2.39 21.49 1.21
C THR A 67 -3.06 20.62 0.16
N TYR A 68 -4.33 20.90 -0.11
CA TYR A 68 -5.12 20.27 -1.15
C TYR A 68 -6.04 21.30 -1.80
N GLN A 69 -6.00 21.42 -3.13
CA GLN A 69 -6.80 22.39 -3.90
C GLN A 69 -6.73 23.84 -3.38
N GLY A 70 -5.56 24.27 -2.90
CA GLY A 70 -5.36 25.62 -2.35
C GLY A 70 -5.67 25.77 -0.86
N HIS A 71 -6.37 24.80 -0.25
CA HIS A 71 -6.70 24.80 1.18
C HIS A 71 -5.60 24.22 2.04
N SER A 72 -5.39 24.81 3.23
CA SER A 72 -4.46 24.31 4.24
C SER A 72 -5.17 23.36 5.20
N PHE A 73 -4.88 22.07 5.15
CA PHE A 73 -5.45 21.09 6.09
C PHE A 73 -5.01 21.29 7.55
N ILE A 74 -3.97 22.08 7.77
CA ILE A 74 -3.50 22.45 9.13
C ILE A 74 -4.35 23.58 9.73
N ASN A 75 -4.73 24.55 8.90
CA ASN A 75 -5.50 25.74 9.35
C ASN A 75 -7.00 25.53 9.17
N GLU A 76 -7.40 24.64 8.25
CA GLU A 76 -8.78 24.34 7.88
C GLU A 76 -9.00 22.79 8.02
N PRO A 77 -8.88 22.21 9.23
CA PRO A 77 -8.95 20.77 9.42
C PRO A 77 -10.35 20.20 9.15
N GLU A 78 -11.40 21.01 9.14
CA GLU A 78 -12.75 20.65 8.70
C GLU A 78 -12.75 20.27 7.22
N ILE A 79 -12.07 21.02 6.36
CA ILE A 79 -11.97 20.71 4.92
C ILE A 79 -11.24 19.38 4.71
N ALA A 80 -10.21 19.10 5.52
CA ALA A 80 -9.55 17.80 5.50
C ALA A 80 -10.52 16.65 5.81
N ARG A 81 -11.33 16.78 6.87
CA ARG A 81 -12.31 15.76 7.28
C ARG A 81 -13.45 15.58 6.28
N GLU A 82 -13.86 16.64 5.60
CA GLU A 82 -14.87 16.57 4.53
C GLU A 82 -14.33 15.93 3.25
N SER A 83 -13.04 16.14 2.95
CA SER A 83 -12.39 15.63 1.73
C SER A 83 -11.88 14.21 1.86
N ILE A 84 -11.69 13.67 3.07
CA ILE A 84 -11.01 12.41 3.33
C ILE A 84 -11.94 11.35 3.89
N GLY A 85 -11.96 10.19 3.24
CA GLY A 85 -12.42 8.94 3.83
C GLY A 85 -11.27 8.20 4.49
N MET A 86 -11.34 7.99 5.81
CA MET A 86 -10.29 7.26 6.52
C MET A 86 -10.82 5.99 7.16
N MET A 87 -10.14 4.87 6.87
CA MET A 87 -10.30 3.60 7.55
C MET A 87 -9.13 3.44 8.54
N PRO A 88 -9.40 3.42 9.87
CA PRO A 88 -8.35 3.26 10.88
C PRO A 88 -7.89 1.80 10.98
N GLN A 89 -6.73 1.59 11.60
CA GLN A 89 -6.16 0.26 11.82
C GLN A 89 -7.06 -0.63 12.69
N PHE A 90 -7.70 -0.07 13.71
CA PHE A 90 -8.59 -0.81 14.59
C PHE A 90 -10.05 -0.56 14.22
N ASN A 91 -10.83 -1.64 14.13
CA ASN A 91 -12.25 -1.59 13.94
C ASN A 91 -12.95 -1.81 15.29
N PHE A 92 -13.94 -0.97 15.56
CA PHE A 92 -14.85 -1.20 16.65
C PHE A 92 -16.18 -1.66 16.05
N PRO A 93 -16.61 -2.91 16.28
CA PRO A 93 -17.92 -3.35 15.85
C PRO A 93 -18.99 -2.47 16.51
N LEU A 94 -19.93 -1.98 15.72
CA LEU A 94 -21.07 -1.25 16.25
C LEU A 94 -22.04 -2.28 16.85
N SER A 95 -22.11 -2.36 18.19
CA SER A 95 -23.00 -3.27 18.89
C SER A 95 -24.47 -3.00 18.58
N GLY A 96 -25.24 -4.05 18.32
CA GLY A 96 -26.67 -3.95 18.00
C GLY A 96 -26.99 -3.38 16.63
N VAL A 97 -25.99 -3.08 15.80
CA VAL A 97 -26.17 -2.52 14.43
C VAL A 97 -25.66 -3.52 13.40
N THR A 98 -26.48 -3.80 12.37
CA THR A 98 -26.08 -4.74 11.32
C THR A 98 -25.06 -4.13 10.37
N ALA A 99 -24.35 -4.99 9.61
CA ALA A 99 -23.41 -4.55 8.57
C ALA A 99 -24.05 -3.54 7.59
N LYS A 100 -25.26 -3.84 7.12
CA LYS A 100 -26.03 -2.98 6.22
C LYS A 100 -26.39 -1.64 6.84
N GLN A 101 -26.84 -1.65 8.11
CA GLN A 101 -27.15 -0.42 8.84
C GLN A 101 -25.89 0.42 9.04
N SER A 102 -24.78 -0.18 9.46
CA SER A 102 -23.50 0.52 9.64
C SER A 102 -23.04 1.25 8.38
N ILE A 103 -23.10 0.59 7.23
CA ILE A 103 -22.72 1.20 5.93
C ILE A 103 -23.72 2.32 5.57
N MET A 104 -25.03 2.06 5.68
CA MET A 104 -26.07 3.03 5.32
C MET A 104 -26.03 4.28 6.21
N ASP A 105 -25.84 4.10 7.52
CA ASP A 105 -25.78 5.23 8.46
C ASP A 105 -24.49 6.02 8.32
N GLY A 106 -23.36 5.36 8.01
CA GLY A 106 -22.12 6.04 7.63
C GLY A 106 -22.29 6.96 6.41
N LEU A 107 -23.05 6.51 5.40
CA LEU A 107 -23.39 7.32 4.24
C LEU A 107 -24.28 8.51 4.61
N ARG A 108 -25.28 8.30 5.46
CA ARG A 108 -26.21 9.36 5.91
C ARG A 108 -25.52 10.43 6.76
N ILE A 109 -24.60 10.03 7.64
CA ILE A 109 -23.76 10.96 8.42
C ILE A 109 -22.94 11.87 7.50
N ARG A 110 -22.55 11.36 6.33
CA ARG A 110 -21.84 12.12 5.28
C ARG A 110 -22.76 12.93 4.35
N GLY A 111 -24.05 13.08 4.69
CA GLY A 111 -25.01 13.88 3.95
C GLY A 111 -25.65 13.20 2.74
N VAL A 112 -25.42 11.89 2.53
CA VAL A 112 -26.10 11.16 1.45
C VAL A 112 -27.58 10.96 1.82
N ASP A 113 -28.49 11.33 0.92
CA ASP A 113 -29.92 11.16 1.15
C ASP A 113 -30.32 9.68 1.31
N ARG A 114 -31.53 9.44 1.82
CA ARG A 114 -32.03 8.10 2.16
C ARG A 114 -32.09 7.15 0.96
N ILE A 115 -32.44 7.65 -0.22
CA ILE A 115 -32.62 6.82 -1.41
C ILE A 115 -31.26 6.40 -1.94
N ASN A 116 -30.33 7.35 -2.06
CA ASN A 116 -28.98 7.10 -2.54
C ASN A 116 -28.14 6.29 -1.55
N SER A 117 -28.28 6.53 -0.24
CA SER A 117 -27.60 5.71 0.78
C SER A 117 -28.03 4.23 0.70
N LYS A 118 -29.32 3.95 0.50
CA LYS A 118 -29.79 2.57 0.30
C LYS A 118 -29.21 1.92 -0.98
N LYS A 119 -29.17 2.67 -2.10
CA LYS A 119 -28.61 2.18 -3.37
C LYS A 119 -27.12 1.89 -3.24
N LEU A 120 -26.35 2.81 -2.68
CA LEU A 120 -24.91 2.68 -2.49
C LEU A 120 -24.57 1.53 -1.53
N THR A 121 -25.31 1.39 -0.44
CA THR A 121 -25.16 0.27 0.50
C THR A 121 -25.37 -1.07 -0.20
N SER A 122 -26.48 -1.23 -0.93
CA SER A 122 -26.77 -2.49 -1.66
C SER A 122 -25.71 -2.78 -2.71
N ARG A 123 -25.22 -1.76 -3.40
CA ARG A 123 -24.16 -1.90 -4.41
C ARG A 123 -22.84 -2.41 -3.78
N ILE A 124 -22.35 -1.77 -2.71
CA ILE A 124 -21.06 -2.14 -2.14
C ILE A 124 -21.12 -3.50 -1.44
N ILE A 125 -22.23 -3.84 -0.79
CA ILE A 125 -22.46 -5.17 -0.22
C ILE A 125 -22.28 -6.26 -1.30
N LYS A 126 -22.91 -6.06 -2.47
CA LYS A 126 -22.79 -6.98 -3.60
C LYS A 126 -21.38 -7.02 -4.18
N GLU A 127 -20.72 -5.87 -4.35
CA GLU A 127 -19.36 -5.80 -4.91
C GLU A 127 -18.33 -6.49 -4.00
N LEU A 128 -18.52 -6.45 -2.67
CA LEU A 128 -17.65 -7.13 -1.70
C LEU A 128 -18.08 -8.57 -1.38
N LYS A 129 -19.19 -9.06 -1.96
CA LYS A 129 -19.75 -10.40 -1.73
C LYS A 129 -20.00 -10.68 -0.24
N ILE A 130 -20.68 -9.75 0.43
CA ILE A 130 -21.06 -9.87 1.86
C ILE A 130 -22.57 -9.86 2.10
N GLU A 131 -23.37 -10.24 1.08
CA GLU A 131 -24.84 -10.27 1.17
C GLU A 131 -25.35 -11.18 2.28
N GLU A 132 -24.72 -12.33 2.50
CA GLU A 132 -25.11 -13.30 3.52
C GLU A 132 -24.99 -12.74 4.95
N TRP A 133 -24.11 -11.75 5.16
CA TRP A 133 -23.86 -11.15 6.48
C TRP A 133 -24.46 -9.76 6.64
N GLN A 134 -25.16 -9.25 5.63
CA GLN A 134 -25.66 -7.85 5.64
C GLN A 134 -26.58 -7.52 6.83
N ASP A 135 -27.37 -8.49 7.28
CA ASP A 135 -28.32 -8.34 8.39
C ASP A 135 -27.81 -8.93 9.72
N VAL A 136 -26.51 -9.33 9.76
CA VAL A 136 -25.85 -9.81 10.98
C VAL A 136 -25.33 -8.61 11.77
N PRO A 137 -25.57 -8.55 13.12
CA PRO A 137 -25.00 -7.53 13.99
C PRO A 137 -23.46 -7.52 13.95
N GLY A 138 -22.87 -6.32 13.98
CA GLY A 138 -21.43 -6.14 13.79
C GLY A 138 -20.57 -6.91 14.78
N GLU A 139 -20.98 -7.02 16.05
CA GLU A 139 -20.29 -7.77 17.09
C GLU A 139 -20.28 -9.29 16.88
N LYS A 140 -21.18 -9.81 16.02
CA LYS A 140 -21.24 -11.25 15.68
C LYS A 140 -20.46 -11.60 14.40
N LEU A 141 -19.94 -10.60 13.71
CA LEU A 141 -19.11 -10.81 12.52
C LEU A 141 -17.69 -11.25 12.90
N SER A 142 -17.06 -12.06 12.06
CA SER A 142 -15.62 -12.32 12.18
C SER A 142 -14.80 -11.04 12.00
N GLY A 143 -13.56 -11.00 12.51
CA GLY A 143 -12.67 -9.85 12.38
C GLY A 143 -12.49 -9.39 10.93
N GLY A 144 -12.33 -10.33 9.99
CA GLY A 144 -12.23 -10.02 8.57
C GLY A 144 -13.51 -9.43 7.97
N LEU A 145 -14.71 -9.90 8.40
CA LEU A 145 -15.97 -9.32 7.96
C LEU A 145 -16.20 -7.93 8.56
N GLN A 146 -15.86 -7.70 9.84
CA GLN A 146 -15.88 -6.38 10.45
C GLN A 146 -14.98 -5.40 9.68
N ARG A 147 -13.82 -5.88 9.23
CA ARG A 147 -12.87 -5.13 8.42
C ARG A 147 -13.50 -4.74 7.08
N LEU A 148 -14.18 -5.66 6.40
CA LEU A 148 -14.89 -5.38 5.16
C LEU A 148 -16.03 -4.38 5.33
N VAL A 149 -16.76 -4.44 6.44
CA VAL A 149 -17.79 -3.44 6.75
C VAL A 149 -17.16 -2.07 6.97
N SER A 150 -16.06 -1.97 7.72
CA SER A 150 -15.32 -0.71 7.91
C SER A 150 -14.77 -0.16 6.58
N PHE A 151 -14.23 -1.03 5.73
CA PHE A 151 -13.82 -0.67 4.38
C PHE A 151 -15.02 -0.10 3.59
N ALA A 152 -16.14 -0.82 3.56
CA ALA A 152 -17.35 -0.39 2.86
C ALA A 152 -17.86 0.98 3.35
N MET A 153 -17.90 1.21 4.66
CA MET A 153 -18.26 2.50 5.26
C MET A 153 -17.34 3.64 4.78
N THR A 154 -16.06 3.33 4.58
CA THR A 154 -15.06 4.32 4.17
C THR A 154 -15.18 4.69 2.69
N VAL A 155 -15.42 3.71 1.82
CA VAL A 155 -15.30 3.87 0.36
C VAL A 155 -16.65 3.94 -0.37
N ALA A 156 -17.78 3.75 0.32
CA ALA A 156 -19.11 3.77 -0.30
C ALA A 156 -19.47 5.13 -0.94
N VAL A 157 -18.93 6.24 -0.41
CA VAL A 157 -18.92 7.55 -1.07
C VAL A 157 -17.54 7.79 -1.65
N PRO A 158 -17.40 8.05 -2.95
CA PRO A 158 -16.12 8.40 -3.55
C PRO A 158 -15.73 9.83 -3.13
N LEU A 159 -15.00 9.92 -2.01
CA LEU A 159 -14.37 11.16 -1.57
C LEU A 159 -13.09 11.43 -2.37
N PRO A 160 -12.66 12.69 -2.48
CA PRO A 160 -11.44 13.04 -3.21
C PRO A 160 -10.20 12.28 -2.75
N ILE A 161 -10.11 12.01 -1.44
CA ILE A 161 -8.97 11.33 -0.82
C ILE A 161 -9.47 10.15 0.01
N ILE A 162 -8.92 8.98 -0.23
CA ILE A 162 -9.20 7.75 0.53
C ILE A 162 -7.91 7.30 1.21
N MET A 163 -7.94 7.18 2.53
CA MET A 163 -6.81 6.71 3.34
C MET A 163 -7.19 5.47 4.12
N LEU A 164 -6.37 4.44 4.04
CA LEU A 164 -6.67 3.13 4.63
C LEU A 164 -5.44 2.64 5.41
N ASP A 165 -5.62 2.33 6.68
CA ASP A 165 -4.56 1.81 7.55
C ASP A 165 -4.75 0.30 7.74
N GLU A 166 -3.88 -0.51 7.12
CA GLU A 166 -3.87 -1.98 7.10
C GLU A 166 -5.23 -2.59 6.69
N PRO A 167 -5.81 -2.20 5.53
CA PRO A 167 -7.20 -2.55 5.20
C PRO A 167 -7.44 -4.04 4.96
N THR A 168 -6.43 -4.81 4.55
CA THR A 168 -6.56 -6.22 4.14
C THR A 168 -6.22 -7.23 5.25
N ASN A 169 -5.83 -6.75 6.44
CA ASN A 169 -5.53 -7.63 7.56
C ASN A 169 -6.78 -8.46 7.95
N ASP A 170 -6.56 -9.73 8.25
CA ASP A 170 -7.60 -10.70 8.65
C ASP A 170 -8.71 -10.97 7.61
N VAL A 171 -8.65 -10.33 6.43
CA VAL A 171 -9.58 -10.54 5.32
C VAL A 171 -9.15 -11.76 4.50
N ASP A 172 -10.10 -12.58 4.06
CA ASP A 172 -9.81 -13.73 3.22
C ASP A 172 -9.26 -13.34 1.83
N PRO A 173 -8.47 -14.21 1.17
CA PRO A 173 -7.80 -13.89 -0.08
C PRO A 173 -8.74 -13.45 -1.21
N VAL A 174 -9.95 -14.02 -1.29
CA VAL A 174 -10.91 -13.69 -2.36
C VAL A 174 -11.40 -12.26 -2.19
N ARG A 175 -11.80 -11.89 -0.97
CA ARG A 175 -12.32 -10.55 -0.69
C ARG A 175 -11.23 -9.47 -0.70
N ARG A 176 -9.97 -9.83 -0.38
CA ARG A 176 -8.83 -8.92 -0.58
C ARG A 176 -8.72 -8.44 -2.03
N VAL A 177 -8.86 -9.36 -2.99
CA VAL A 177 -8.85 -9.00 -4.42
C VAL A 177 -9.97 -8.01 -4.73
N LEU A 178 -11.20 -8.26 -4.25
CA LEU A 178 -12.35 -7.36 -4.47
C LEU A 178 -12.12 -5.96 -3.86
N MET A 179 -11.48 -5.89 -2.69
CA MET A 179 -11.09 -4.60 -2.08
C MET A 179 -10.12 -3.82 -2.99
N TRP A 180 -9.07 -4.47 -3.48
CA TRP A 180 -8.10 -3.85 -4.38
C TRP A 180 -8.71 -3.42 -5.71
N GLU A 181 -9.59 -4.24 -6.29
CA GLU A 181 -10.35 -3.88 -7.49
C GLU A 181 -11.24 -2.66 -7.26
N TYR A 182 -11.88 -2.57 -6.08
CA TYR A 182 -12.70 -1.42 -5.73
C TYR A 182 -11.84 -0.16 -5.58
N LEU A 183 -10.68 -0.24 -4.93
CA LEU A 183 -9.74 0.87 -4.81
C LEU A 183 -9.21 1.33 -6.18
N ARG A 184 -8.97 0.39 -7.10
CA ARG A 184 -8.60 0.73 -8.49
C ARG A 184 -9.73 1.50 -9.20
N LYS A 185 -10.99 1.12 -9.00
CA LYS A 185 -12.13 1.87 -9.54
C LYS A 185 -12.16 3.30 -8.99
N LEU A 186 -11.95 3.49 -7.68
CA LEU A 186 -11.90 4.83 -7.07
C LEU A 186 -10.75 5.67 -7.63
N ALA A 187 -9.56 5.10 -7.77
CA ALA A 187 -8.42 5.78 -8.40
C ALA A 187 -8.76 6.18 -9.85
N ASN A 188 -9.34 5.28 -10.65
CA ASN A 188 -9.76 5.57 -12.02
C ASN A 188 -10.83 6.68 -12.10
N TRP A 189 -11.62 6.90 -11.06
CA TRP A 189 -12.55 8.03 -10.94
C TRP A 189 -11.88 9.32 -10.48
N GLY A 190 -10.56 9.32 -10.28
CA GLY A 190 -9.78 10.49 -9.91
C GLY A 190 -9.58 10.68 -8.41
N CYS A 191 -9.90 9.69 -7.57
CA CYS A 191 -9.56 9.74 -6.15
C CYS A 191 -8.05 9.58 -5.94
N ILE A 192 -7.51 10.23 -4.91
CA ILE A 192 -6.20 9.94 -4.33
C ILE A 192 -6.39 8.77 -3.38
N VAL A 193 -5.70 7.66 -3.58
CA VAL A 193 -5.79 6.48 -2.70
C VAL A 193 -4.46 6.27 -1.99
N ILE A 194 -4.48 6.31 -0.65
CA ILE A 194 -3.31 6.11 0.21
C ILE A 194 -3.56 4.88 1.07
N ILE A 195 -2.69 3.89 0.97
CA ILE A 195 -2.80 2.65 1.73
C ILE A 195 -1.55 2.49 2.60
N VAL A 196 -1.74 2.36 3.90
CA VAL A 196 -0.68 1.89 4.80
C VAL A 196 -0.79 0.38 4.88
N THR A 197 0.30 -0.32 4.59
CA THR A 197 0.35 -1.78 4.71
C THR A 197 1.79 -2.27 4.90
N HIS A 198 1.93 -3.44 5.48
CA HIS A 198 3.19 -4.20 5.52
C HIS A 198 3.21 -5.36 4.51
N ASN A 199 2.12 -5.58 3.77
CA ASN A 199 2.02 -6.64 2.77
C ASN A 199 2.61 -6.19 1.42
N LEU A 200 3.92 -6.35 1.27
CA LEU A 200 4.64 -5.93 0.08
C LEU A 200 4.22 -6.67 -1.20
N LEU A 201 3.73 -7.91 -1.09
CA LEU A 201 3.23 -8.66 -2.25
C LEU A 201 1.96 -8.04 -2.84
N GLU A 202 1.06 -7.55 -1.96
CA GLU A 202 -0.13 -6.80 -2.42
C GLU A 202 0.26 -5.46 -3.05
N VAL A 203 1.23 -4.75 -2.43
CA VAL A 203 1.74 -3.48 -2.95
C VAL A 203 2.30 -3.67 -4.36
N GLU A 204 3.18 -4.65 -4.57
CA GLU A 204 3.78 -4.96 -5.87
C GLU A 204 2.73 -5.27 -6.94
N ARG A 205 1.66 -5.96 -6.55
CA ARG A 205 0.60 -6.38 -7.47
C ARG A 205 -0.38 -5.27 -7.83
N TYR A 206 -0.76 -4.42 -6.88
CA TYR A 206 -1.93 -3.55 -7.01
C TYR A 206 -1.65 -2.06 -6.90
N ALA A 207 -0.59 -1.64 -6.18
CA ALA A 207 -0.25 -0.23 -6.04
C ALA A 207 0.47 0.30 -7.29
N ASP A 208 0.41 1.61 -7.49
CA ASP A 208 1.15 2.31 -8.54
C ASP A 208 2.48 2.84 -8.02
N ARG A 209 2.51 3.26 -6.74
CA ARG A 209 3.66 3.90 -6.11
C ARG A 209 3.88 3.38 -4.71
N LEU A 210 5.14 3.26 -4.34
CA LEU A 210 5.63 2.85 -3.03
C LEU A 210 6.36 3.99 -2.35
N LEU A 211 5.96 4.29 -1.13
CA LEU A 211 6.67 5.19 -0.22
C LEU A 211 7.17 4.37 0.97
N LEU A 212 8.48 4.40 1.22
CA LEU A 212 9.08 3.73 2.37
C LEU A 212 9.41 4.76 3.45
N LEU A 213 8.74 4.62 4.60
CA LEU A 213 9.07 5.36 5.81
C LEU A 213 9.93 4.50 6.74
N ASP A 214 10.97 5.11 7.27
CA ASP A 214 11.82 4.54 8.30
C ASP A 214 12.22 5.61 9.32
N HIS A 215 12.07 5.31 10.62
CA HIS A 215 12.39 6.23 11.72
C HIS A 215 11.93 7.68 11.50
N GLY A 216 10.69 7.85 11.00
CA GLY A 216 10.06 9.14 10.75
C GLY A 216 10.52 9.84 9.47
N LYS A 217 11.36 9.24 8.65
CA LYS A 217 11.88 9.81 7.39
C LYS A 217 11.34 9.05 6.18
N LEU A 218 11.16 9.77 5.08
CA LEU A 218 10.88 9.17 3.78
C LEU A 218 12.22 8.71 3.17
N ILE A 219 12.41 7.39 3.10
CA ILE A 219 13.66 6.80 2.60
C ILE A 219 13.58 6.52 1.10
N ARG A 220 12.40 6.13 0.59
CA ARG A 220 12.17 5.84 -0.82
C ARG A 220 10.81 6.35 -1.28
N ASP A 221 10.78 6.72 -2.55
CA ASP A 221 9.62 7.19 -3.28
C ASP A 221 9.77 6.72 -4.73
N GLU A 222 9.12 5.60 -5.07
CA GLU A 222 9.32 4.94 -6.36
C GLU A 222 8.05 4.25 -6.86
N LEU A 223 8.01 3.92 -8.15
CA LEU A 223 6.91 3.15 -8.72
C LEU A 223 6.88 1.75 -8.12
N ALA A 224 5.71 1.28 -7.68
CA ALA A 224 5.53 -0.05 -7.08
C ALA A 224 5.77 -1.17 -8.09
N LYS A 225 5.42 -0.93 -9.35
CA LYS A 225 5.73 -1.83 -10.47
C LYS A 225 7.02 -1.37 -11.09
N THR A 226 8.11 -2.05 -10.81
CA THR A 226 9.38 -1.94 -11.57
C THR A 226 9.22 -2.60 -12.94
N THR A 227 8.21 -2.18 -13.69
CA THR A 227 8.12 -2.44 -15.11
C THR A 227 8.81 -1.30 -15.84
N ASN A 228 10.10 -1.49 -16.11
CA ASN A 228 10.81 -0.93 -17.25
C ASN A 228 10.26 0.39 -17.82
N LEU A 229 10.72 1.53 -17.32
CA LEU A 229 10.89 2.69 -18.18
C LEU A 229 12.02 3.54 -17.61
N ASN A 230 13.17 3.42 -18.29
CA ASN A 230 14.38 4.23 -18.20
C ASN A 230 15.40 3.87 -17.10
N GLY A 231 16.19 2.84 -17.38
CA GLY A 231 17.64 3.01 -17.27
C GLY A 231 18.32 2.47 -16.05
N LEU A 232 17.79 1.50 -15.29
CA LEU A 232 18.57 0.62 -14.39
C LEU A 232 17.63 -0.44 -13.77
N SER A 233 16.86 -1.12 -14.58
CA SER A 233 16.12 -2.29 -14.09
C SER A 233 17.11 -3.41 -13.76
N VAL A 234 17.30 -3.63 -12.48
CA VAL A 234 18.01 -4.81 -12.00
C VAL A 234 17.02 -5.97 -12.01
N VAL A 235 17.29 -6.96 -12.83
CA VAL A 235 16.55 -8.23 -12.87
C VAL A 235 17.28 -9.22 -11.97
N ILE A 236 16.53 -9.96 -11.16
CA ILE A 236 17.11 -11.02 -10.33
C ILE A 236 16.87 -12.36 -10.98
N LEU A 237 17.96 -13.08 -11.20
CA LEU A 237 17.93 -14.50 -11.48
C LEU A 237 18.13 -15.27 -10.16
N GLU A 238 17.03 -15.81 -9.62
CA GLU A 238 17.05 -16.72 -8.48
C GLU A 238 17.32 -18.14 -8.98
N VAL A 239 18.26 -18.83 -8.36
CA VAL A 239 18.67 -20.17 -8.76
C VAL A 239 18.73 -21.08 -7.54
N ASN A 240 17.99 -22.18 -7.57
CA ASN A 240 18.09 -23.23 -6.57
C ASN A 240 18.99 -24.33 -7.12
N VAL A 241 20.09 -24.58 -6.44
CA VAL A 241 21.09 -25.56 -6.91
C VAL A 241 20.99 -26.88 -6.16
N ARG A 242 21.37 -27.96 -6.83
CA ARG A 242 21.51 -29.30 -6.22
C ARG A 242 22.88 -29.51 -5.58
N THR A 243 23.89 -28.81 -6.12
CA THR A 243 25.25 -28.82 -5.64
C THR A 243 25.79 -27.39 -5.66
N ARG A 244 26.65 -27.05 -4.69
CA ARG A 244 27.27 -25.73 -4.59
C ARG A 244 27.96 -25.34 -5.90
N LEU A 245 27.70 -24.11 -6.36
CA LEU A 245 28.36 -23.53 -7.52
C LEU A 245 29.68 -22.87 -7.11
N GLU A 246 30.71 -23.03 -7.93
CA GLU A 246 31.96 -22.30 -7.74
C GLU A 246 31.86 -20.89 -8.34
N LYS A 247 32.53 -19.90 -7.73
CA LYS A 247 32.48 -18.50 -8.21
C LYS A 247 32.91 -18.34 -9.68
N ARG A 248 33.83 -19.16 -10.16
CA ARG A 248 34.26 -19.17 -11.58
C ARG A 248 33.15 -19.58 -12.56
N ASP A 249 32.14 -20.27 -12.07
CA ASP A 249 31.00 -20.75 -12.84
C ASP A 249 29.82 -19.75 -12.89
N PHE A 250 29.94 -18.62 -12.21
CA PHE A 250 28.84 -17.63 -12.13
C PHE A 250 28.66 -16.89 -13.46
N PRO A 251 27.44 -16.50 -13.83
CA PRO A 251 27.20 -15.57 -14.92
C PRO A 251 27.70 -14.18 -14.53
N THR A 252 27.96 -13.32 -15.50
CA THR A 252 28.25 -11.92 -15.22
C THR A 252 27.04 -11.27 -14.57
N ALA A 253 27.21 -10.69 -13.38
CA ALA A 253 26.17 -10.06 -12.59
C ALA A 253 26.75 -8.83 -11.85
N LEU A 254 25.88 -7.88 -11.51
CA LEU A 254 26.24 -6.71 -10.70
C LEU A 254 26.60 -7.10 -9.26
N LYS A 255 25.82 -8.03 -8.71
CA LYS A 255 25.95 -8.53 -7.34
C LYS A 255 25.48 -9.98 -7.30
N VAL A 256 26.03 -10.76 -6.41
CA VAL A 256 25.57 -12.12 -6.12
C VAL A 256 25.37 -12.23 -4.62
N THR A 257 24.20 -12.70 -4.19
CA THR A 257 23.96 -13.10 -2.81
C THR A 257 23.69 -14.59 -2.74
N ILE A 258 24.15 -15.24 -1.67
CA ILE A 258 24.08 -16.68 -1.49
C ILE A 258 23.41 -16.96 -0.16
N ASP A 259 22.35 -17.73 -0.21
CA ASP A 259 21.73 -18.36 0.94
C ASP A 259 22.28 -19.80 1.02
N GLU A 260 23.27 -19.99 1.87
CA GLU A 260 23.98 -21.27 1.98
C GLU A 260 23.11 -22.37 2.59
N GLU A 261 22.18 -22.02 3.49
CA GLU A 261 21.29 -22.99 4.15
C GLU A 261 20.29 -23.59 3.17
N ASN A 262 19.75 -22.77 2.25
CA ASN A 262 18.74 -23.19 1.30
C ASN A 262 19.28 -23.50 -0.10
N LEU A 263 20.61 -23.47 -0.30
CA LEU A 263 21.27 -23.66 -1.60
C LEU A 263 20.67 -22.75 -2.70
N LYS A 264 20.42 -21.48 -2.35
CA LYS A 264 19.87 -20.47 -3.23
C LYS A 264 20.91 -19.41 -3.58
N TYR A 265 20.94 -19.01 -4.85
CA TYR A 265 21.79 -17.94 -5.37
C TYR A 265 20.91 -16.88 -6.03
N HIS A 266 21.12 -15.62 -5.72
CA HIS A 266 20.47 -14.49 -6.38
C HIS A 266 21.52 -13.70 -7.16
N PHE A 267 21.39 -13.69 -8.48
CA PHE A 267 22.24 -12.92 -9.39
C PHE A 267 21.48 -11.65 -9.80
N TYR A 268 22.01 -10.50 -9.44
CA TYR A 268 21.47 -9.20 -9.80
C TYR A 268 22.03 -8.78 -11.15
N LEU A 269 21.18 -8.69 -12.16
CA LEU A 269 21.57 -8.55 -13.56
C LEU A 269 21.12 -7.18 -14.12
N LYS A 270 21.97 -6.53 -14.92
CA LYS A 270 21.54 -5.48 -15.83
C LYS A 270 20.80 -6.09 -17.02
N ASN A 271 20.05 -5.28 -17.76
CA ASN A 271 19.27 -5.75 -18.92
C ASN A 271 20.14 -6.44 -19.98
N ASP A 272 21.36 -5.96 -20.23
CA ASP A 272 22.31 -6.54 -21.15
C ASP A 272 22.92 -7.89 -20.68
N GLN A 273 22.86 -8.15 -19.37
CA GLN A 273 23.33 -9.38 -18.75
C GLN A 273 22.28 -10.48 -18.70
N VAL A 274 20.98 -10.15 -18.90
CA VAL A 274 19.88 -11.11 -18.78
C VAL A 274 19.98 -12.23 -19.81
N GLY A 275 20.19 -11.92 -21.08
CA GLY A 275 20.30 -12.92 -22.15
C GLY A 275 21.42 -13.94 -21.89
N PRO A 276 22.67 -13.50 -21.65
CA PRO A 276 23.77 -14.40 -21.28
C PRO A 276 23.48 -15.23 -20.02
N ALA A 277 22.82 -14.66 -18.99
CA ALA A 277 22.48 -15.37 -17.76
C ALA A 277 21.42 -16.44 -17.98
N ILE A 278 20.41 -16.19 -18.84
CA ILE A 278 19.42 -17.19 -19.23
C ILE A 278 20.10 -18.37 -19.93
N THR A 279 20.97 -18.11 -20.89
CA THR A 279 21.72 -19.14 -21.60
C THR A 279 22.57 -19.97 -20.62
N TRP A 280 23.22 -19.31 -19.68
CA TRP A 280 24.00 -19.97 -18.64
C TRP A 280 23.13 -20.87 -17.74
N VAL A 281 22.00 -20.37 -17.23
CA VAL A 281 21.15 -21.13 -16.30
C VAL A 281 20.52 -22.33 -16.99
N THR A 282 20.07 -22.20 -18.23
CA THR A 282 19.49 -23.31 -19.01
C THR A 282 20.50 -24.43 -19.17
N LYS A 283 21.74 -24.13 -19.55
CA LYS A 283 22.80 -25.11 -19.67
C LYS A 283 23.15 -25.81 -18.33
N LYS A 284 23.06 -25.10 -17.20
CA LYS A 284 23.28 -25.68 -15.87
C LYS A 284 22.09 -26.54 -15.39
N VAL A 285 20.86 -26.24 -15.83
CA VAL A 285 19.68 -27.11 -15.61
C VAL A 285 19.82 -28.40 -16.40
N GLU A 286 20.19 -28.33 -17.68
CA GLU A 286 20.42 -29.50 -18.53
C GLU A 286 21.49 -30.43 -17.94
N ASN A 287 22.55 -29.85 -17.37
CA ASN A 287 23.62 -30.63 -16.72
C ASN A 287 23.27 -31.07 -15.27
N GLY A 288 22.03 -30.89 -14.82
CA GLY A 288 21.55 -31.34 -13.52
C GLY A 288 22.11 -30.59 -12.30
N LYS A 289 22.91 -29.54 -12.48
CA LYS A 289 23.47 -28.74 -11.38
C LYS A 289 22.43 -27.81 -10.72
N ILE A 290 21.49 -27.30 -11.49
CA ILE A 290 20.39 -26.41 -11.04
C ILE A 290 19.09 -27.19 -11.04
N ALA A 291 18.32 -27.11 -9.93
CA ALA A 291 17.05 -27.77 -9.79
C ALA A 291 15.93 -26.96 -10.43
N ARG A 292 15.93 -25.65 -10.19
CA ARG A 292 14.97 -24.69 -10.73
C ARG A 292 15.55 -23.29 -10.73
N TYR A 293 14.98 -22.41 -11.55
CA TYR A 293 15.31 -21.00 -11.53
C TYR A 293 14.05 -20.15 -11.72
N ASN A 294 14.15 -18.90 -11.30
CA ASN A 294 13.13 -17.88 -11.53
C ASN A 294 13.86 -16.61 -11.97
N LEU A 295 13.30 -15.92 -12.96
CA LEU A 295 13.79 -14.64 -13.44
C LEU A 295 12.68 -13.61 -13.28
N GLY A 296 12.94 -12.55 -12.55
CA GLY A 296 11.93 -11.54 -12.29
C GLY A 296 12.53 -10.21 -11.86
N PRO A 297 11.69 -9.18 -11.71
CA PRO A 297 12.12 -7.93 -11.12
C PRO A 297 12.57 -8.17 -9.67
N ARG A 298 13.36 -7.24 -9.15
CA ARG A 298 13.80 -7.30 -7.75
C ARG A 298 12.60 -7.23 -6.81
N PRO A 299 12.38 -8.22 -5.90
CA PRO A 299 11.28 -8.19 -4.98
C PRO A 299 11.35 -7.01 -4.00
N LEU A 300 10.21 -6.36 -3.73
CA LEU A 300 10.14 -5.21 -2.82
C LEU A 300 10.62 -5.53 -1.40
N ASN A 301 10.43 -6.76 -0.93
CA ASN A 301 10.89 -7.19 0.39
C ASN A 301 12.42 -7.18 0.53
N GLU A 302 13.18 -7.43 -0.53
CA GLU A 302 14.65 -7.30 -0.53
C GLU A 302 15.07 -5.84 -0.52
N MET A 303 14.40 -5.01 -1.31
CA MET A 303 14.63 -3.57 -1.33
C MET A 303 14.34 -2.94 0.04
N TYR A 304 13.28 -3.42 0.70
CA TYR A 304 12.91 -3.01 2.05
C TYR A 304 14.01 -3.37 3.07
N LYS A 305 14.48 -4.63 3.05
CA LYS A 305 15.54 -5.10 3.96
C LYS A 305 16.82 -4.29 3.83
N GLU A 306 17.28 -4.00 2.61
CA GLU A 306 18.50 -3.20 2.40
C GLU A 306 18.34 -1.74 2.87
N ALA A 307 17.15 -1.14 2.69
CA ALA A 307 16.89 0.23 3.12
C ALA A 307 16.79 0.38 4.65
N THR A 308 16.46 -0.71 5.37
CA THR A 308 16.26 -0.70 6.83
C THR A 308 17.40 -1.31 7.63
N HIS A 309 18.35 -2.00 6.99
CA HIS A 309 19.50 -2.66 7.64
C HIS A 309 20.85 -2.13 7.13
N GLY A 310 20.88 -1.14 6.27
CA GLY A 310 22.04 -0.37 5.85
C GLY A 310 22.19 0.90 6.65
#